data_3d83711a90bd9ec1b2bda46df1a3556a
#
_entry.id   3d83711a90bd9ec1b2bda46df1a3556a
#
_cell.length_a   1.000
_cell.length_b   1.000
_cell.length_c   1.000
_cell.angle_alpha   90.00
_cell.angle_beta   90.00
_cell.angle_gamma   90.00
#
_symmetry.space_group_name_H-M   'P 1'
#
loop_
_entity.id
_entity.type
_entity.pdbx_description
1 polymer ?
#
loop_
_entity_poly.entity_id
_entity_poly.type
_entity_poly.pdbx_seq_one_letter_code
_entity_poly.pdbx_strand_id
1 'polypeptide(L)'
;MSPFSLIKKDQIEISKQYADLKFQVRDKNLENMIVRPSFADKVSLLKFYPGFDCKMIDYCVEKGNKAIILEGTGLGHINKECFSQIENAVSKGIFVFMTSQCIWGRTSLTVYDTGRDLLNIGVVPLSNTTSETALVKAMWCLGNFEEKDVINTMTTNIANEYTDRIIAD
;
A
#
# COMPACT_ATOMS: atom_id res chain seq x y z
N MET A 1 -5.25 6.38 7.73
CA MET A 1 -4.18 7.20 8.39
C MET A 1 -4.83 8.46 8.92
N SER A 2 -4.69 8.74 10.22
CA SER A 2 -5.20 10.01 10.80
C SER A 2 -4.33 11.17 10.35
N PRO A 3 -4.87 12.39 10.12
CA PRO A 3 -4.04 13.53 9.76
C PRO A 3 -3.06 13.85 10.89
N PHE A 4 -1.87 14.34 10.51
CA PHE A 4 -0.86 14.77 11.47
C PHE A 4 -1.39 15.90 12.37
N SER A 5 -2.12 16.83 11.80
CA SER A 5 -2.74 17.94 12.51
C SER A 5 -4.05 18.37 11.85
N LEU A 6 -4.93 18.96 12.65
CA LEU A 6 -6.16 19.59 12.19
C LEU A 6 -6.08 21.09 12.48
N ILE A 7 -6.48 21.90 11.50
CA ILE A 7 -6.64 23.35 11.69
C ILE A 7 -8.12 23.59 12.01
N LYS A 8 -8.38 24.04 13.25
CA LYS A 8 -9.73 24.41 13.71
C LYS A 8 -9.72 25.89 14.07
N LYS A 9 -10.40 26.72 13.27
CA LYS A 9 -10.40 28.19 13.42
C LYS A 9 -8.94 28.69 13.46
N ASP A 10 -8.51 29.24 14.59
CA ASP A 10 -7.17 29.80 14.78
C ASP A 10 -6.22 28.87 15.56
N GLN A 11 -6.59 27.58 15.72
CA GLN A 11 -5.81 26.61 16.48
C GLN A 11 -5.37 25.44 15.61
N ILE A 12 -4.15 24.98 15.86
CA ILE A 12 -3.61 23.74 15.26
C ILE A 12 -3.66 22.68 16.35
N GLU A 13 -4.49 21.64 16.12
CA GLU A 13 -4.51 20.45 16.97
C GLU A 13 -3.62 19.38 16.34
N ILE A 14 -2.59 18.95 17.04
CA ILE A 14 -1.76 17.80 16.64
C ILE A 14 -2.47 16.54 17.11
N SER A 15 -2.67 15.58 16.21
CA SER A 15 -3.27 14.29 16.56
C SER A 15 -2.45 13.59 17.64
N LYS A 16 -3.11 13.03 18.68
CA LYS A 16 -2.44 12.39 19.82
C LYS A 16 -1.42 11.33 19.43
N GLN A 17 -1.72 10.56 18.39
CA GLN A 17 -0.80 9.53 17.86
C GLN A 17 0.56 10.09 17.40
N TYR A 18 0.65 11.40 17.13
CA TYR A 18 1.89 12.09 16.72
C TYR A 18 2.47 12.99 17.80
N ALA A 19 1.73 13.21 18.90
CA ALA A 19 2.19 14.09 19.99
C ALA A 19 3.52 13.62 20.63
N ASP A 20 3.71 12.29 20.67
CA ASP A 20 4.91 11.65 21.24
C ASP A 20 5.99 11.35 20.17
N LEU A 21 5.72 11.63 18.88
CA LEU A 21 6.76 11.57 17.87
C LEU A 21 7.79 12.67 18.16
N LYS A 22 8.82 12.30 18.87
CA LYS A 22 10.05 13.09 18.89
C LYS A 22 10.49 13.16 17.44
N PHE A 23 10.42 14.36 16.84
CA PHE A 23 11.08 14.59 15.57
C PHE A 23 12.50 14.07 15.71
N GLN A 24 12.83 13.00 15.02
CA GLN A 24 14.19 12.52 14.97
C GLN A 24 14.99 13.66 14.36
N VAL A 25 15.69 14.40 15.23
CA VAL A 25 16.65 15.40 14.78
C VAL A 25 17.63 14.62 13.92
N ARG A 26 17.79 15.03 12.68
CA ARG A 26 18.78 14.45 11.78
C ARG A 26 20.10 14.36 12.53
N ASP A 27 20.58 13.13 12.72
CA ASP A 27 21.91 12.94 13.31
C ASP A 27 22.90 13.58 12.36
N LYS A 28 23.59 14.63 12.85
CA LYS A 28 24.60 15.37 12.08
C LYS A 28 25.84 14.50 11.78
N ASN A 29 25.95 13.34 12.44
CA ASN A 29 27.04 12.38 12.28
C ASN A 29 26.71 11.26 11.24
N LEU A 30 25.60 11.33 10.51
CA LEU A 30 25.35 10.42 9.38
C LEU A 30 26.37 10.72 8.27
N GLU A 31 27.47 9.97 8.31
CA GLU A 31 28.59 10.12 7.37
C GLU A 31 28.20 9.78 5.92
N ASN A 32 27.13 9.02 5.69
CA ASN A 32 26.75 8.57 4.34
C ASN A 32 25.23 8.66 4.12
N MET A 33 24.80 9.63 3.33
CA MET A 33 23.44 9.66 2.80
C MET A 33 23.34 8.71 1.59
N ILE A 34 22.51 7.66 1.70
CA ILE A 34 22.20 6.79 0.57
C ILE A 34 21.08 7.43 -0.25
N VAL A 35 21.39 7.82 -1.48
CA VAL A 35 20.40 8.37 -2.41
C VAL A 35 19.86 7.23 -3.29
N ARG A 36 18.53 7.09 -3.34
CA ARG A 36 17.82 6.09 -4.14
C ARG A 36 16.78 6.78 -5.02
N PRO A 37 17.18 7.37 -6.16
CA PRO A 37 16.35 8.27 -6.95
C PRO A 37 15.51 7.57 -8.02
N SER A 38 15.66 6.27 -8.23
CA SER A 38 15.02 5.55 -9.33
C SER A 38 13.56 5.22 -9.01
N PHE A 39 12.71 5.30 -10.04
CA PHE A 39 11.31 4.89 -9.97
C PHE A 39 10.97 4.05 -11.20
N ALA A 40 10.34 2.89 -10.99
CA ALA A 40 9.79 2.09 -12.08
C ALA A 40 8.44 2.67 -12.53
N ASP A 41 8.19 2.67 -13.83
CA ASP A 41 6.93 3.16 -14.44
C ASP A 41 5.87 2.07 -14.63
N LYS A 42 6.24 0.80 -14.46
CA LYS A 42 5.38 -0.37 -14.67
C LYS A 42 4.61 -0.77 -13.40
N VAL A 43 3.91 0.18 -12.80
CA VAL A 43 3.03 -0.01 -11.65
C VAL A 43 1.68 0.63 -11.93
N SER A 44 0.58 -0.08 -11.65
CA SER A 44 -0.78 0.44 -11.82
C SER A 44 -1.54 0.47 -10.50
N LEU A 45 -2.40 1.45 -10.34
CA LEU A 45 -3.39 1.55 -9.27
C LEU A 45 -4.77 1.28 -9.85
N LEU A 46 -5.47 0.27 -9.34
CA LEU A 46 -6.82 -0.11 -9.73
C LEU A 46 -7.76 0.03 -8.53
N LYS A 47 -8.71 0.93 -8.62
CA LYS A 47 -9.76 1.12 -7.61
C LYS A 47 -10.91 0.19 -7.90
N PHE A 48 -11.25 -0.68 -6.94
CA PHE A 48 -12.38 -1.58 -7.06
C PHE A 48 -13.71 -0.86 -6.75
N TYR A 49 -14.75 -1.14 -7.54
CA TYR A 49 -16.11 -0.65 -7.34
C TYR A 49 -17.11 -1.69 -7.88
N PRO A 50 -18.39 -1.64 -7.49
CA PRO A 50 -19.42 -2.52 -8.07
C PRO A 50 -19.51 -2.33 -9.59
N GLY A 51 -19.35 -3.43 -10.34
CA GLY A 51 -19.25 -3.38 -11.81
C GLY A 51 -17.84 -3.15 -12.36
N PHE A 52 -16.79 -3.25 -11.50
CA PHE A 52 -15.41 -3.23 -11.96
C PHE A 52 -15.13 -4.37 -12.94
N ASP A 53 -14.59 -4.04 -14.10
CA ASP A 53 -14.19 -5.05 -15.10
C ASP A 53 -12.84 -5.68 -14.70
N CYS A 54 -12.87 -6.96 -14.31
CA CYS A 54 -11.68 -7.69 -13.89
C CYS A 54 -10.62 -7.83 -15.01
N LYS A 55 -11.01 -7.66 -16.28
CA LYS A 55 -10.07 -7.61 -17.42
C LYS A 55 -9.08 -6.44 -17.34
N MET A 56 -9.36 -5.43 -16.52
CA MET A 56 -8.38 -4.37 -16.25
C MET A 56 -7.10 -4.92 -15.61
N ILE A 57 -7.20 -6.00 -14.84
CA ILE A 57 -6.04 -6.70 -14.26
C ILE A 57 -5.27 -7.41 -15.38
N ASP A 58 -5.96 -8.11 -16.28
CA ASP A 58 -5.33 -8.75 -17.44
C ASP A 58 -4.63 -7.73 -18.33
N TYR A 59 -5.24 -6.56 -18.54
CA TYR A 59 -4.61 -5.47 -19.29
C TYR A 59 -3.29 -5.02 -18.64
N CYS A 60 -3.23 -4.90 -17.30
CA CYS A 60 -1.99 -4.58 -16.61
C CYS A 60 -0.91 -5.65 -16.84
N VAL A 61 -1.31 -6.92 -16.83
CA VAL A 61 -0.43 -8.06 -17.14
C VAL A 61 0.13 -7.95 -18.56
N GLU A 62 -0.72 -7.71 -19.56
CA GLU A 62 -0.35 -7.58 -20.97
C GLU A 62 0.58 -6.38 -21.21
N LYS A 63 0.40 -5.29 -20.46
CA LYS A 63 1.27 -4.11 -20.51
C LYS A 63 2.62 -4.30 -19.81
N GLY A 64 2.84 -5.47 -19.22
CA GLY A 64 4.10 -5.81 -18.57
C GLY A 64 4.31 -5.08 -17.24
N ASN A 65 3.22 -4.82 -16.52
CA ASN A 65 3.34 -4.26 -15.17
C ASN A 65 4.15 -5.20 -14.28
N LYS A 66 4.90 -4.61 -13.37
CA LYS A 66 5.66 -5.33 -12.34
C LYS A 66 4.92 -5.36 -11.00
N ALA A 67 4.05 -4.40 -10.76
CA ALA A 67 3.16 -4.41 -9.61
C ALA A 67 1.79 -3.81 -9.94
N ILE A 68 0.78 -4.26 -9.18
CA ILE A 68 -0.58 -3.72 -9.20
C ILE A 68 -0.97 -3.41 -7.75
N ILE A 69 -1.38 -2.17 -7.51
CA ILE A 69 -2.01 -1.75 -6.27
C ILE A 69 -3.52 -1.89 -6.47
N LEU A 70 -4.16 -2.78 -5.71
CA LEU A 70 -5.61 -2.92 -5.68
C LEU A 70 -6.16 -2.11 -4.51
N GLU A 71 -7.00 -1.13 -4.78
CA GLU A 71 -7.70 -0.36 -3.76
C GLU A 71 -9.08 -1.00 -3.52
N GLY A 72 -9.13 -1.91 -2.53
CA GLY A 72 -10.34 -2.67 -2.21
C GLY A 72 -11.29 -1.94 -1.27
N THR A 73 -12.52 -2.46 -1.15
CA THR A 73 -13.53 -1.92 -0.23
C THR A 73 -13.30 -2.40 1.21
N GLY A 74 -13.70 -1.61 2.19
CA GLY A 74 -13.67 -1.97 3.61
C GLY A 74 -12.30 -2.46 4.05
N LEU A 75 -12.18 -3.72 4.47
CA LEU A 75 -10.93 -4.33 4.94
C LEU A 75 -10.00 -4.80 3.79
N GLY A 76 -10.23 -4.34 2.57
CA GLY A 76 -9.44 -4.73 1.39
C GLY A 76 -10.12 -5.83 0.58
N HIS A 77 -11.45 -5.77 0.41
CA HIS A 77 -12.20 -6.77 -0.35
C HIS A 77 -12.46 -6.35 -1.78
N ILE A 78 -12.48 -7.35 -2.64
CA ILE A 78 -12.88 -7.28 -4.05
C ILE A 78 -13.78 -8.47 -4.38
N ASN A 79 -14.49 -8.42 -5.53
CA ASN A 79 -15.34 -9.52 -5.98
C ASN A 79 -14.51 -10.77 -6.31
N LYS A 80 -15.01 -11.96 -5.92
CA LYS A 80 -14.40 -13.26 -6.27
C LYS A 80 -14.27 -13.48 -7.77
N GLU A 81 -15.08 -12.86 -8.59
CA GLU A 81 -14.98 -12.90 -10.04
C GLU A 81 -13.61 -12.45 -10.59
N CYS A 82 -12.89 -11.59 -9.82
CA CYS A 82 -11.57 -11.12 -10.22
C CYS A 82 -10.40 -12.01 -9.76
N PHE A 83 -10.68 -13.08 -9.00
CA PHE A 83 -9.61 -13.87 -8.39
C PHE A 83 -8.74 -14.59 -9.40
N SER A 84 -9.35 -15.10 -10.49
CA SER A 84 -8.61 -15.76 -11.56
C SER A 84 -7.62 -14.83 -12.27
N GLN A 85 -7.97 -13.56 -12.46
CA GLN A 85 -7.08 -12.57 -13.05
C GLN A 85 -5.95 -12.19 -12.11
N ILE A 86 -6.23 -12.09 -10.79
CA ILE A 86 -5.21 -11.84 -9.77
C ILE A 86 -4.23 -13.01 -9.69
N GLU A 87 -4.73 -14.25 -9.65
CA GLU A 87 -3.91 -15.46 -9.64
C GLU A 87 -3.01 -15.53 -10.88
N ASN A 88 -3.57 -15.24 -12.06
CA ASN A 88 -2.79 -15.13 -13.29
C ASN A 88 -1.69 -14.05 -13.19
N ALA A 89 -1.98 -12.88 -12.63
CA ALA A 89 -0.99 -11.83 -12.44
C ALA A 89 0.15 -12.28 -11.50
N VAL A 90 -0.20 -12.85 -10.35
CA VAL A 90 0.77 -13.34 -9.36
C VAL A 90 1.62 -14.49 -9.94
N SER A 91 1.01 -15.44 -10.66
CA SER A 91 1.72 -16.56 -11.29
C SER A 91 2.75 -16.11 -12.34
N LYS A 92 2.56 -14.92 -12.93
CA LYS A 92 3.50 -14.27 -13.85
C LYS A 92 4.54 -13.40 -13.15
N GLY A 93 4.64 -13.45 -11.81
CA GLY A 93 5.61 -12.70 -11.04
C GLY A 93 5.25 -11.22 -10.82
N ILE A 94 3.99 -10.83 -11.07
CA ILE A 94 3.54 -9.46 -10.78
C ILE A 94 3.18 -9.37 -9.30
N PHE A 95 3.74 -8.40 -8.59
CA PHE A 95 3.36 -8.12 -7.21
C PHE A 95 1.96 -7.52 -7.15
N VAL A 96 1.09 -8.11 -6.35
CA VAL A 96 -0.26 -7.58 -6.13
C VAL A 96 -0.38 -7.14 -4.67
N PHE A 97 -0.54 -5.85 -4.47
CA PHE A 97 -0.67 -5.23 -3.15
C PHE A 97 -2.10 -4.76 -2.93
N MET A 98 -2.60 -4.92 -1.70
CA MET A 98 -3.94 -4.50 -1.32
C MET A 98 -3.91 -3.30 -0.38
N THR A 99 -4.65 -2.27 -0.74
CA THR A 99 -4.98 -1.10 0.09
C THR A 99 -6.48 -1.00 0.31
N SER A 100 -6.91 -0.07 1.15
CA SER A 100 -8.33 0.16 1.43
C SER A 100 -8.79 1.52 0.94
N GLN A 101 -10.04 1.58 0.45
CA GLN A 101 -10.73 2.84 0.16
C GLN A 101 -11.11 3.61 1.43
N CYS A 102 -11.07 2.96 2.59
CA CYS A 102 -11.36 3.59 3.87
C CYS A 102 -10.17 4.44 4.30
N ILE A 103 -10.28 5.76 4.19
CA ILE A 103 -9.20 6.71 4.52
C ILE A 103 -8.68 6.52 5.95
N TRP A 104 -9.58 6.20 6.89
CA TRP A 104 -9.28 5.97 8.31
C TRP A 104 -9.16 4.49 8.68
N GLY A 105 -9.35 3.61 7.69
CA GLY A 105 -9.32 2.18 7.88
C GLY A 105 -7.95 1.56 7.56
N ARG A 106 -7.92 0.24 7.67
CA ARG A 106 -6.77 -0.56 7.24
C ARG A 106 -7.24 -1.84 6.57
N THR A 107 -6.39 -2.44 5.79
CA THR A 107 -6.63 -3.79 5.27
C THR A 107 -6.50 -4.83 6.39
N SER A 108 -7.40 -5.81 6.39
CA SER A 108 -7.36 -6.95 7.31
C SER A 108 -7.94 -8.18 6.60
N LEU A 109 -7.14 -8.79 5.74
CA LEU A 109 -7.58 -9.88 4.87
C LEU A 109 -7.83 -11.21 5.62
N THR A 110 -7.44 -11.29 6.89
CA THR A 110 -7.65 -12.50 7.71
C THR A 110 -9.05 -12.64 8.30
N VAL A 111 -9.86 -11.57 8.27
CA VAL A 111 -11.17 -11.52 8.94
C VAL A 111 -12.22 -12.36 8.22
N TYR A 112 -12.28 -12.29 6.89
CA TYR A 112 -13.26 -12.99 6.07
C TYR A 112 -12.62 -14.02 5.14
N ASP A 113 -13.41 -15.02 4.71
CA ASP A 113 -12.94 -16.07 3.80
C ASP A 113 -12.38 -15.50 2.49
N THR A 114 -13.08 -14.54 1.90
CA THR A 114 -12.63 -13.87 0.67
C THR A 114 -11.27 -13.20 0.81
N GLY A 115 -10.96 -12.64 1.99
CA GLY A 115 -9.65 -12.07 2.28
C GLY A 115 -8.58 -13.14 2.41
N ARG A 116 -8.89 -14.26 3.09
CA ARG A 116 -7.97 -15.41 3.19
C ARG A 116 -7.69 -16.04 1.83
N ASP A 117 -8.70 -16.11 0.95
CA ASP A 117 -8.50 -16.57 -0.42
C ASP A 117 -7.52 -15.68 -1.17
N LEU A 118 -7.62 -14.36 -1.04
CA LEU A 118 -6.67 -13.39 -1.62
C LEU A 118 -5.24 -13.56 -1.08
N LEU A 119 -5.09 -13.80 0.22
CA LEU A 119 -3.77 -14.10 0.81
C LEU A 119 -3.17 -15.39 0.23
N ASN A 120 -3.99 -16.42 0.05
CA ASN A 120 -3.56 -17.70 -0.53
C ASN A 120 -3.13 -17.55 -2.00
N ILE A 121 -3.75 -16.64 -2.75
CA ILE A 121 -3.35 -16.29 -4.12
C ILE A 121 -1.99 -15.56 -4.13
N GLY A 122 -1.61 -14.91 -3.03
CA GLY A 122 -0.35 -14.15 -2.92
C GLY A 122 -0.51 -12.63 -2.91
N VAL A 123 -1.73 -12.15 -2.66
CA VAL A 123 -1.97 -10.70 -2.46
C VAL A 123 -1.40 -10.25 -1.13
N VAL A 124 -0.64 -9.16 -1.13
CA VAL A 124 0.04 -8.61 0.05
C VAL A 124 -0.73 -7.40 0.59
N PRO A 125 -1.31 -7.46 1.80
CA PRO A 125 -2.00 -6.32 2.40
C PRO A 125 -1.00 -5.26 2.91
N LEU A 126 -1.32 -3.98 2.71
CA LEU A 126 -0.47 -2.85 3.12
C LEU A 126 -1.04 -2.06 4.30
N SER A 127 -1.73 -2.74 5.21
CA SER A 127 -2.26 -2.14 6.45
C SER A 127 -3.09 -0.86 6.17
N ASN A 128 -2.75 0.26 6.78
CA ASN A 128 -3.40 1.55 6.61
C ASN A 128 -2.63 2.53 5.70
N THR A 129 -1.72 2.02 4.88
CA THR A 129 -1.07 2.81 3.82
C THR A 129 -2.11 3.27 2.81
N THR A 130 -2.10 4.55 2.45
CA THR A 130 -2.98 5.07 1.39
C THR A 130 -2.58 4.53 0.03
N SER A 131 -3.54 4.45 -0.89
CA SER A 131 -3.31 3.89 -2.23
C SER A 131 -2.27 4.66 -3.03
N GLU A 132 -2.24 5.98 -2.89
CA GLU A 132 -1.27 6.86 -3.54
C GLU A 132 0.14 6.62 -2.99
N THR A 133 0.27 6.51 -1.68
CA THR A 133 1.56 6.21 -1.03
C THR A 133 2.04 4.82 -1.43
N ALA A 134 1.15 3.82 -1.46
CA ALA A 134 1.48 2.47 -1.90
C ALA A 134 1.97 2.44 -3.36
N LEU A 135 1.31 3.19 -4.26
CA LEU A 135 1.70 3.31 -5.66
C LEU A 135 3.14 3.86 -5.78
N VAL A 136 3.40 5.02 -5.17
CA VAL A 136 4.71 5.67 -5.26
C VAL A 136 5.79 4.82 -4.59
N LYS A 137 5.49 4.21 -3.44
CA LYS A 137 6.42 3.30 -2.75
C LYS A 137 6.74 2.07 -3.60
N ALA A 138 5.76 1.47 -4.28
CA ALA A 138 6.00 0.34 -5.18
C ALA A 138 6.88 0.74 -6.38
N MET A 139 6.63 1.89 -6.99
CA MET A 139 7.49 2.43 -8.05
C MET A 139 8.93 2.62 -7.56
N TRP A 140 9.11 3.17 -6.36
CA TRP A 140 10.41 3.36 -5.75
C TRP A 140 11.09 2.03 -5.38
N CYS A 141 10.35 1.10 -4.79
CA CYS A 141 10.88 -0.23 -4.46
C CYS A 141 11.40 -0.95 -5.70
N LEU A 142 10.60 -1.02 -6.75
CA LEU A 142 10.96 -1.67 -8.00
C LEU A 142 12.10 -0.96 -8.77
N GLY A 143 12.30 0.34 -8.50
CA GLY A 143 13.40 1.10 -9.11
C GLY A 143 14.74 0.97 -8.38
N ASN A 144 14.76 0.52 -7.10
CA ASN A 144 15.96 0.59 -6.26
C ASN A 144 16.32 -0.71 -5.54
N PHE A 145 15.48 -1.74 -5.57
CA PHE A 145 15.71 -3.01 -4.88
C PHE A 145 15.56 -4.20 -5.81
N GLU A 146 16.15 -5.32 -5.44
CA GLU A 146 15.94 -6.59 -6.12
C GLU A 146 14.52 -7.13 -5.85
N GLU A 147 13.96 -7.91 -6.79
CA GLU A 147 12.58 -8.43 -6.69
C GLU A 147 12.32 -9.19 -5.36
N LYS A 148 13.31 -9.93 -4.86
CA LYS A 148 13.21 -10.66 -3.58
C LYS A 148 12.97 -9.75 -2.37
N ASP A 149 13.41 -8.49 -2.44
CA ASP A 149 13.34 -7.53 -1.32
C ASP A 149 12.10 -6.62 -1.40
N VAL A 150 11.38 -6.62 -2.54
CA VAL A 150 10.26 -5.71 -2.79
C VAL A 150 9.16 -5.88 -1.75
N ILE A 151 8.70 -7.11 -1.47
CA ILE A 151 7.62 -7.35 -0.50
C ILE A 151 8.04 -6.88 0.89
N ASN A 152 9.24 -7.25 1.33
CA ASN A 152 9.76 -6.84 2.64
C ASN A 152 9.85 -5.31 2.75
N THR A 153 10.36 -4.65 1.72
CA THR A 153 10.47 -3.18 1.70
C THR A 153 9.09 -2.51 1.67
N MET A 154 8.15 -3.05 0.89
CA MET A 154 6.77 -2.55 0.84
C MET A 154 6.05 -2.64 2.18
N THR A 155 6.29 -3.69 2.95
CA THR A 155 5.66 -3.94 4.26
C THR A 155 6.46 -3.37 5.44
N THR A 156 7.63 -2.80 5.21
CA THR A 156 8.42 -2.09 6.23
C THR A 156 8.02 -0.62 6.29
N ASN A 157 7.76 -0.09 7.49
CA ASN A 157 7.49 1.33 7.70
C ASN A 157 8.80 2.12 7.61
N ILE A 158 8.99 2.88 6.53
CA ILE A 158 10.24 3.59 6.24
C ILE A 158 10.13 5.09 6.58
N ALA A 159 8.99 5.70 6.22
CA ALA A 159 8.77 7.14 6.32
C ALA A 159 7.48 7.49 7.09
N ASN A 160 7.09 6.64 8.03
CA ASN A 160 5.84 6.73 8.79
C ASN A 160 4.59 6.70 7.88
N GLU A 161 4.67 5.97 6.77
CA GLU A 161 3.60 5.82 5.80
C GLU A 161 2.47 4.90 6.27
N TYR A 162 2.69 4.13 7.36
CA TYR A 162 1.63 3.42 8.06
C TYR A 162 1.94 3.22 9.54
N THR A 163 0.93 2.85 10.32
CA THR A 163 1.06 2.56 11.76
C THR A 163 0.56 1.15 12.06
N ASP A 164 1.14 0.50 13.05
CA ASP A 164 0.72 -0.85 13.46
C ASP A 164 -0.68 -0.87 14.06
N ARG A 165 -1.10 0.25 14.64
CA ARG A 165 -2.40 0.38 15.30
C ARG A 165 -3.06 1.71 14.98
N ILE A 166 -4.35 1.65 14.59
CA ILE A 166 -5.19 2.85 14.50
C ILE A 166 -5.71 3.12 15.91
N ILE A 167 -5.36 4.29 16.43
CA ILE A 167 -5.93 4.80 17.69
C ILE A 167 -7.15 5.62 17.28
N ALA A 168 -8.35 5.16 17.70
CA ALA A 168 -9.55 5.98 17.61
C ALA A 168 -9.46 7.05 18.70
N ASP A 169 -9.59 8.31 18.31
CA ASP A 169 -9.73 9.44 19.23
C ASP A 169 -11.15 9.52 19.80
#